data_9540393f1a999b054a2f8da18a9a946c
#
_entry.id   9540393f1a999b054a2f8da18a9a946c
#
_cell.length_a   1.000
_cell.length_b   1.000
_cell.length_c   1.000
_cell.angle_alpha   90.00
_cell.angle_beta   90.00
_cell.angle_gamma   90.00
#
_symmetry.space_group_name_H-M   'P 1'
#
loop_
_entity.id
_entity.type
_entity.pdbx_description
1 polymer ?
#
loop_
_entity_poly.entity_id
_entity_poly.type
_entity_poly.pdbx_seq_one_letter_code
_entity_poly.pdbx_strand_id
1 'polypeptide(L)'
;YTFEEGKKLLEAGDIDIAFGLSSEFSVNPDISYETIHQSETCIVCSRKNRLSQYKSINPILVKDEPMITLSSQMGRKFYDDFMKAFILDGFEPNIVKEVNSLSEYFISIKLDEGIGYTGREVVPEEEDLCTVKIVGSHHHADFAVAYLKENKKQSVVQFYEYIVAYFKDYKKNL
;
A
#
# COMPACT_ATOMS: atom_id res chain seq x y z
N TYR A 1 -10.42 10.00 -0.68
CA TYR A 1 -10.55 9.46 0.69
C TYR A 1 -9.28 8.70 1.04
N THR A 2 -8.90 8.71 2.31
CA THR A 2 -7.91 7.77 2.86
C THR A 2 -8.50 6.36 2.90
N PHE A 3 -7.67 5.34 3.10
CA PHE A 3 -8.16 3.96 3.25
C PHE A 3 -9.08 3.82 4.46
N GLU A 4 -8.74 4.49 5.56
CA GLU A 4 -9.55 4.52 6.79
C GLU A 4 -10.92 5.21 6.57
N GLU A 5 -10.94 6.35 5.85
CA GLU A 5 -12.19 7.05 5.52
C GLU A 5 -13.08 6.21 4.60
N GLY A 6 -12.50 5.59 3.56
CA GLY A 6 -13.25 4.70 2.65
C GLY A 6 -13.89 3.54 3.38
N LYS A 7 -13.17 2.91 4.32
CA LYS A 7 -13.72 1.86 5.17
C LYS A 7 -14.89 2.36 6.04
N LYS A 8 -14.73 3.52 6.70
CA LYS A 8 -15.80 4.10 7.54
C LYS A 8 -17.06 4.44 6.74
N LEU A 9 -16.91 4.99 5.54
CA LEU A 9 -18.05 5.28 4.66
C LEU A 9 -18.76 3.99 4.21
N LEU A 10 -18.00 2.91 3.95
CA LEU A 10 -18.57 1.60 3.65
C LEU A 10 -19.33 1.03 4.84
N GLU A 11 -18.76 1.08 6.04
CA GLU A 11 -19.37 0.60 7.29
C GLU A 11 -20.65 1.38 7.66
N ALA A 12 -20.67 2.68 7.36
CA ALA A 12 -21.86 3.52 7.55
C ALA A 12 -22.95 3.30 6.49
N GLY A 13 -22.63 2.59 5.40
CA GLY A 13 -23.55 2.42 4.25
C GLY A 13 -23.67 3.67 3.37
N ASP A 14 -22.79 4.67 3.54
CA ASP A 14 -22.75 5.89 2.73
C ASP A 14 -22.22 5.62 1.32
N ILE A 15 -21.44 4.54 1.16
CA ILE A 15 -21.02 3.99 -0.13
C ILE A 15 -21.33 2.50 -0.18
N ASP A 16 -21.63 1.99 -1.36
CA ASP A 16 -21.99 0.59 -1.58
C ASP A 16 -20.78 -0.31 -1.80
N ILE A 17 -19.71 0.21 -2.40
CA ILE A 17 -18.47 -0.50 -2.74
C ILE A 17 -17.27 0.39 -2.42
N ALA A 18 -16.21 -0.22 -1.90
CA ALA A 18 -14.93 0.44 -1.66
C ALA A 18 -13.79 -0.33 -2.33
N PHE A 19 -12.81 0.41 -2.80
CA PHE A 19 -11.49 -0.09 -3.18
C PHE A 19 -10.47 0.38 -2.14
N GLY A 20 -9.61 -0.50 -1.67
CA GLY A 20 -8.65 -0.15 -0.64
C GLY A 20 -7.70 -1.30 -0.33
N LEU A 21 -7.02 -1.21 0.81
CA LEU A 21 -6.09 -2.24 1.25
C LEU A 21 -6.85 -3.41 1.91
N SER A 22 -6.49 -4.63 1.54
CA SER A 22 -7.08 -5.86 2.11
C SER A 22 -6.98 -5.90 3.64
N SER A 23 -5.87 -5.39 4.19
CA SER A 23 -5.62 -5.32 5.63
C SER A 23 -6.67 -4.48 6.37
N GLU A 24 -7.11 -3.37 5.78
CA GLU A 24 -8.12 -2.49 6.39
C GLU A 24 -9.51 -3.12 6.40
N PHE A 25 -9.87 -3.91 5.36
CA PHE A 25 -11.16 -4.60 5.32
C PHE A 25 -11.20 -5.85 6.20
N SER A 26 -10.05 -6.51 6.40
CA SER A 26 -9.96 -7.79 7.14
C SER A 26 -10.35 -7.70 8.61
N VAL A 27 -10.34 -6.50 9.19
CA VAL A 27 -10.64 -6.29 10.62
C VAL A 27 -12.14 -6.27 10.92
N ASN A 28 -12.99 -6.11 9.89
CA ASN A 28 -14.45 -6.11 10.07
C ASN A 28 -15.07 -7.36 9.43
N PRO A 29 -15.65 -8.29 10.25
CA PRO A 29 -16.23 -9.52 9.72
C PRO A 29 -17.49 -9.31 8.86
N ASP A 30 -18.13 -8.13 8.93
CA ASP A 30 -19.32 -7.81 8.14
C ASP A 30 -18.98 -7.30 6.74
N ILE A 31 -17.70 -7.03 6.48
CA ILE A 31 -17.20 -6.69 5.15
C ILE A 31 -16.87 -7.98 4.38
N SER A 32 -17.36 -8.08 3.15
CA SER A 32 -16.91 -9.04 2.15
C SER A 32 -15.89 -8.36 1.26
N TYR A 33 -14.71 -8.95 1.11
CA TYR A 33 -13.68 -8.41 0.23
C TYR A 33 -12.93 -9.51 -0.52
N GLU A 34 -12.37 -9.15 -1.66
CA GLU A 34 -11.48 -10.02 -2.44
C GLU A 34 -10.25 -9.21 -2.87
N THR A 35 -9.07 -9.79 -2.69
CA THR A 35 -7.82 -9.19 -3.17
C THR A 35 -7.76 -9.26 -4.69
N ILE A 36 -7.76 -8.10 -5.32
CA ILE A 36 -7.73 -7.96 -6.79
C ILE A 36 -6.32 -7.74 -7.34
N HIS A 37 -5.43 -7.17 -6.53
CA HIS A 37 -4.03 -6.94 -6.92
C HIS A 37 -3.10 -7.10 -5.73
N GLN A 38 -1.97 -7.78 -5.95
CA GLN A 38 -0.87 -7.90 -5.00
C GLN A 38 0.28 -7.04 -5.48
N SER A 39 0.62 -6.03 -4.70
CA SER A 39 1.62 -5.05 -5.08
C SER A 39 3.04 -5.57 -4.85
N GLU A 40 3.93 -5.36 -5.81
CA GLU A 40 5.36 -5.56 -5.57
C GLU A 40 5.88 -4.40 -4.72
N THR A 41 6.27 -4.69 -3.47
CA THR A 41 6.89 -3.69 -2.61
C THR A 41 8.28 -3.32 -3.13
N CYS A 42 8.56 -2.03 -3.18
CA CYS A 42 9.86 -1.47 -3.56
C CYS A 42 10.28 -0.36 -2.61
N ILE A 43 11.57 -0.07 -2.60
CA ILE A 43 12.07 1.20 -2.07
C ILE A 43 11.90 2.25 -3.16
N VAL A 44 11.42 3.42 -2.76
CA VAL A 44 11.49 4.62 -3.58
C VAL A 44 12.47 5.59 -2.95
N CYS A 45 13.37 6.14 -3.75
CA CYS A 45 14.38 7.09 -3.30
C CYS A 45 14.63 8.17 -4.36
N SER A 46 15.24 9.27 -3.94
CA SER A 46 15.76 10.25 -4.89
C SER A 46 16.80 9.61 -5.80
N ARG A 47 16.84 10.02 -7.06
CA ARG A 47 17.89 9.56 -8.00
C ARG A 47 19.30 9.91 -7.52
N LYS A 48 19.46 10.89 -6.62
CA LYS A 48 20.73 11.27 -5.99
C LYS A 48 21.13 10.34 -4.84
N ASN A 49 20.18 9.62 -4.28
CA ASN A 49 20.42 8.69 -3.18
C ASN A 49 21.32 7.53 -3.63
N ARG A 50 22.21 7.07 -2.76
CA ARG A 50 23.13 5.96 -3.05
C ARG A 50 22.41 4.66 -3.44
N LEU A 51 21.18 4.47 -2.97
CA LEU A 51 20.39 3.27 -3.27
C LEU A 51 19.94 3.21 -4.73
N SER A 52 19.87 4.34 -5.44
CA SER A 52 19.48 4.39 -6.85
C SER A 52 20.39 3.56 -7.78
N GLN A 53 21.60 3.19 -7.33
CA GLN A 53 22.54 2.36 -8.07
C GLN A 53 22.21 0.86 -8.05
N TYR A 54 21.33 0.43 -7.14
CA TYR A 54 20.97 -0.98 -7.00
C TYR A 54 19.74 -1.30 -7.83
N LYS A 55 19.74 -2.47 -8.47
CA LYS A 55 18.54 -3.04 -9.11
C LYS A 55 17.63 -3.73 -8.09
N SER A 56 18.24 -4.37 -7.10
CA SER A 56 17.54 -5.01 -5.99
C SER A 56 18.44 -5.07 -4.75
N ILE A 57 17.80 -5.06 -3.58
CA ILE A 57 18.49 -5.13 -2.28
C ILE A 57 17.72 -6.02 -1.31
N ASN A 58 18.44 -6.47 -0.26
CA ASN A 58 17.82 -7.11 0.90
C ASN A 58 17.35 -6.00 1.88
N PRO A 59 16.21 -6.15 2.58
CA PRO A 59 15.67 -5.17 3.51
C PRO A 59 16.67 -4.66 4.55
N ILE A 60 17.53 -5.51 5.08
CA ILE A 60 18.50 -5.15 6.12
C ILE A 60 19.50 -4.04 5.67
N LEU A 61 19.71 -3.86 4.37
CA LEU A 61 20.63 -2.86 3.85
C LEU A 61 20.13 -1.42 4.04
N VAL A 62 18.85 -1.25 4.36
CA VAL A 62 18.25 0.08 4.59
C VAL A 62 17.90 0.36 6.05
N LYS A 63 18.34 -0.48 6.97
CA LYS A 63 18.03 -0.35 8.40
C LYS A 63 18.41 0.99 9.02
N ASP A 64 19.50 1.59 8.53
CA ASP A 64 20.03 2.87 9.04
C ASP A 64 19.67 4.07 8.14
N GLU A 65 18.95 3.82 7.02
CA GLU A 65 18.51 4.91 6.13
C GLU A 65 17.38 5.72 6.78
N PRO A 66 17.43 7.07 6.66
CA PRO A 66 16.29 7.89 7.05
C PRO A 66 15.08 7.50 6.20
N MET A 67 13.95 7.20 6.85
CA MET A 67 12.74 6.72 6.19
C MET A 67 11.57 7.66 6.39
N ILE A 68 10.84 7.91 5.31
CA ILE A 68 9.59 8.65 5.30
C ILE A 68 8.46 7.63 5.16
N THR A 69 7.41 7.77 5.97
CA THR A 69 6.25 6.88 5.91
C THR A 69 4.93 7.65 5.93
N LEU A 70 3.89 7.01 5.43
CA LEU A 70 2.52 7.49 5.64
C LEU A 70 2.13 7.28 7.11
N SER A 71 1.46 8.26 7.70
CA SER A 71 1.02 8.17 9.10
C SER A 71 -0.10 7.15 9.28
N SER A 72 -0.31 6.70 10.52
CA SER A 72 -1.40 5.81 10.88
C SER A 72 -2.80 6.36 10.62
N GLN A 73 -2.93 7.68 10.38
CA GLN A 73 -4.20 8.32 10.00
C GLN A 73 -4.65 7.95 8.59
N MET A 74 -3.71 7.50 7.73
CA MET A 74 -4.03 7.06 6.38
C MET A 74 -4.66 5.66 6.33
N GLY A 75 -4.35 4.81 7.32
CA GLY A 75 -4.86 3.46 7.51
C GLY A 75 -4.16 2.81 8.70
N ARG A 76 -4.88 2.65 9.80
CA ARG A 76 -4.30 2.19 11.08
C ARG A 76 -3.76 0.77 10.97
N LYS A 77 -4.56 -0.14 10.45
CA LYS A 77 -4.18 -1.55 10.35
C LYS A 77 -3.01 -1.74 9.39
N PHE A 78 -3.03 -1.02 8.26
CA PHE A 78 -1.92 -1.03 7.31
C PHE A 78 -0.63 -0.54 7.95
N TYR A 79 -0.68 0.57 8.71
CA TYR A 79 0.49 1.10 9.42
C TYR A 79 1.06 0.09 10.42
N ASP A 80 0.20 -0.54 11.24
CA ASP A 80 0.62 -1.52 12.23
C ASP A 80 1.27 -2.75 11.56
N ASP A 81 0.71 -3.25 10.45
CA ASP A 81 1.28 -4.37 9.69
C ASP A 81 2.59 -3.96 8.99
N PHE A 82 2.66 -2.73 8.49
CA PHE A 82 3.84 -2.16 7.87
C PHE A 82 5.02 -2.11 8.86
N MET A 83 4.80 -1.58 10.07
CA MET A 83 5.82 -1.55 11.11
C MET A 83 6.23 -2.96 11.57
N LYS A 84 5.26 -3.89 11.69
CA LYS A 84 5.52 -5.27 12.04
C LYS A 84 6.39 -5.99 11.00
N ALA A 85 6.23 -5.68 9.73
CA ALA A 85 7.00 -6.30 8.66
C ALA A 85 8.51 -6.00 8.78
N PHE A 86 8.90 -4.79 9.21
CA PHE A 86 10.30 -4.48 9.49
C PHE A 86 10.88 -5.34 10.61
N ILE A 87 10.11 -5.60 11.67
CA ILE A 87 10.55 -6.49 12.76
C ILE A 87 10.79 -7.91 12.22
N LEU A 88 9.91 -8.39 11.33
CA LEU A 88 10.08 -9.69 10.67
C LEU A 88 11.27 -9.70 9.70
N ASP A 89 11.58 -8.57 9.07
CA ASP A 89 12.77 -8.36 8.23
C ASP A 89 14.06 -8.21 9.06
N GLY A 90 13.96 -8.16 10.41
CA GLY A 90 15.08 -8.21 11.36
C GLY A 90 15.62 -6.86 11.80
N PHE A 91 14.88 -5.75 11.64
CA PHE A 91 15.29 -4.43 12.09
C PHE A 91 14.11 -3.51 12.42
N GLU A 92 14.38 -2.42 13.13
CA GLU A 92 13.46 -1.31 13.33
C GLU A 92 13.79 -0.20 12.31
N PRO A 93 12.79 0.38 11.60
CA PRO A 93 13.06 1.42 10.63
C PRO A 93 13.41 2.75 11.31
N ASN A 94 14.34 3.50 10.73
CA ASN A 94 14.68 4.85 11.17
C ASN A 94 13.68 5.87 10.58
N ILE A 95 12.45 5.93 11.14
CA ILE A 95 11.42 6.87 10.69
C ILE A 95 11.80 8.29 11.11
N VAL A 96 12.10 9.14 10.13
CA VAL A 96 12.44 10.55 10.36
C VAL A 96 11.28 11.49 10.07
N LYS A 97 10.29 11.02 9.32
CA LYS A 97 9.12 11.84 8.95
C LYS A 97 7.89 10.95 8.68
N GLU A 98 6.75 11.35 9.25
CA GLU A 98 5.44 10.81 8.92
C GLU A 98 4.63 11.88 8.17
N VAL A 99 3.94 11.49 7.11
CA VAL A 99 3.16 12.38 6.24
C VAL A 99 1.74 11.88 6.05
N ASN A 100 0.82 12.79 5.70
CA ASN A 100 -0.61 12.48 5.59
C ASN A 100 -1.11 12.45 4.13
N SER A 101 -0.22 12.45 3.16
CA SER A 101 -0.59 12.32 1.75
C SER A 101 0.54 11.72 0.92
N LEU A 102 0.19 11.04 -0.18
CA LEU A 102 1.16 10.53 -1.15
C LEU A 102 1.93 11.67 -1.83
N SER A 103 1.30 12.84 -2.04
CA SER A 103 1.99 13.99 -2.64
C SER A 103 3.13 14.48 -1.75
N GLU A 104 2.87 14.65 -0.45
CA GLU A 104 3.90 15.04 0.51
C GLU A 104 5.00 13.96 0.64
N TYR A 105 4.60 12.69 0.63
CA TYR A 105 5.51 11.55 0.67
C TYR A 105 6.53 11.61 -0.49
N PHE A 106 6.06 11.72 -1.73
CA PHE A 106 6.94 11.75 -2.89
C PHE A 106 7.76 13.04 -2.99
N ILE A 107 7.20 14.20 -2.57
CA ILE A 107 7.97 15.46 -2.52
C ILE A 107 9.14 15.33 -1.55
N SER A 108 8.92 14.82 -0.36
CA SER A 108 9.98 14.63 0.64
C SER A 108 11.08 13.70 0.14
N ILE A 109 10.71 12.62 -0.55
CA ILE A 109 11.68 11.68 -1.14
C ILE A 109 12.50 12.35 -2.26
N LYS A 110 11.86 13.14 -3.13
CA LYS A 110 12.57 13.90 -4.19
C LYS A 110 13.58 14.89 -3.63
N LEU A 111 13.24 15.49 -2.49
CA LEU A 111 14.15 16.39 -1.78
C LEU A 111 15.30 15.68 -1.05
N ASP A 112 15.35 14.33 -1.15
CA ASP A 112 16.33 13.46 -0.51
C ASP A 112 16.31 13.56 1.03
N GLU A 113 15.12 13.83 1.61
CA GLU A 113 14.91 13.86 3.06
C GLU A 113 14.94 12.47 3.67
N GLY A 114 14.75 11.42 2.83
CA GLY A 114 14.78 10.03 3.20
C GLY A 114 14.30 9.12 2.06
N ILE A 115 14.23 7.84 2.35
CA ILE A 115 13.69 6.83 1.45
C ILE A 115 12.26 6.47 1.84
N GLY A 116 11.53 5.82 0.95
CA GLY A 116 10.22 5.26 1.23
C GLY A 116 10.09 3.79 0.86
N TYR A 117 9.15 3.10 1.51
CA TYR A 117 8.67 1.78 1.15
C TYR A 117 7.25 1.90 0.62
N THR A 118 6.98 1.40 -0.56
CA THR A 118 5.62 1.45 -1.16
C THR A 118 5.42 0.38 -2.22
N GLY A 119 4.19 0.21 -2.67
CA GLY A 119 3.90 -0.57 -3.86
C GLY A 119 4.44 0.13 -5.11
N ARG A 120 5.05 -0.62 -6.02
CA ARG A 120 5.65 -0.05 -7.23
C ARG A 120 4.64 0.72 -8.09
N GLU A 121 3.40 0.26 -8.09
CA GLU A 121 2.33 0.79 -8.95
C GLU A 121 1.88 2.20 -8.56
N VAL A 122 2.15 2.62 -7.31
CA VAL A 122 1.78 3.96 -6.84
C VAL A 122 2.92 4.97 -7.01
N VAL A 123 4.11 4.52 -7.40
CA VAL A 123 5.24 5.42 -7.63
C VAL A 123 5.07 6.15 -8.96
N PRO A 124 5.03 7.49 -8.96
CA PRO A 124 4.89 8.25 -10.19
C PRO A 124 6.13 8.08 -11.09
N GLU A 125 5.91 8.04 -12.41
CA GLU A 125 6.99 8.04 -13.39
C GLU A 125 7.59 9.45 -13.50
N GLU A 126 8.59 9.74 -12.69
CA GLU A 126 9.29 11.02 -12.65
C GLU A 126 10.80 10.83 -12.68
N GLU A 127 11.51 11.75 -13.36
CA GLU A 127 12.96 11.65 -13.55
C GLU A 127 13.73 11.69 -12.25
N ASP A 128 13.24 12.38 -11.23
CA ASP A 128 13.92 12.55 -9.94
C ASP A 128 13.72 11.37 -8.97
N LEU A 129 12.82 10.45 -9.27
CA LEU A 129 12.56 9.27 -8.47
C LEU A 129 13.20 8.01 -9.06
N CYS A 130 13.57 7.10 -8.19
CA CYS A 130 14.09 5.79 -8.52
C CYS A 130 13.45 4.73 -7.64
N THR A 131 13.09 3.59 -8.24
CA THR A 131 12.60 2.42 -7.50
C THR A 131 13.65 1.33 -7.47
N VAL A 132 13.83 0.71 -6.30
CA VAL A 132 14.75 -0.41 -6.08
C VAL A 132 13.95 -1.60 -5.57
N LYS A 133 14.03 -2.72 -6.26
CA LYS A 133 13.32 -3.94 -5.86
C LYS A 133 13.83 -4.44 -4.50
N ILE A 134 12.91 -4.87 -3.63
CA ILE A 134 13.27 -5.51 -2.36
C ILE A 134 13.09 -7.01 -2.52
N VAL A 135 14.08 -7.78 -2.08
CA VAL A 135 14.06 -9.23 -2.15
C VAL A 135 14.04 -9.81 -0.73
N GLY A 136 13.05 -10.66 -0.46
CA GLY A 136 12.93 -11.32 0.85
C GLY A 136 12.31 -10.46 1.93
N SER A 137 11.50 -9.45 1.56
CA SER A 137 10.73 -8.63 2.50
C SER A 137 9.42 -9.28 2.88
N HIS A 138 8.94 -8.98 4.09
CA HIS A 138 7.62 -9.34 4.60
C HIS A 138 6.56 -8.25 4.37
N HIS A 139 6.91 -7.18 3.66
CA HIS A 139 5.97 -6.10 3.34
C HIS A 139 5.06 -6.48 2.19
N HIS A 140 3.76 -6.27 2.40
CA HIS A 140 2.71 -6.50 1.40
C HIS A 140 1.75 -5.31 1.36
N ALA A 141 1.33 -4.93 0.16
CA ALA A 141 0.31 -3.91 -0.07
C ALA A 141 -0.72 -4.48 -1.05
N ASP A 142 -1.63 -5.30 -0.53
CA ASP A 142 -2.62 -5.99 -1.33
C ASP A 142 -3.88 -5.13 -1.46
N PHE A 143 -4.25 -4.80 -2.70
CA PHE A 143 -5.47 -4.06 -3.00
C PHE A 143 -6.67 -4.99 -3.14
N ALA A 144 -7.80 -4.57 -2.59
CA ALA A 144 -9.05 -5.31 -2.61
C ALA A 144 -10.23 -4.44 -3.06
N VAL A 145 -11.27 -5.10 -3.55
CA VAL A 145 -12.62 -4.57 -3.67
C VAL A 145 -13.47 -5.14 -2.54
N ALA A 146 -14.34 -4.30 -1.94
CA ALA A 146 -15.12 -4.67 -0.77
C ALA A 146 -16.55 -4.11 -0.81
N TYR A 147 -17.49 -4.81 -0.15
CA TYR A 147 -18.85 -4.37 0.11
C TYR A 147 -19.36 -4.94 1.44
N LEU A 148 -20.41 -4.35 2.04
CA LEU A 148 -21.06 -4.90 3.23
C LEU A 148 -21.85 -6.16 2.89
N LYS A 149 -21.68 -7.24 3.65
CA LYS A 149 -22.40 -8.52 3.47
C LYS A 149 -23.92 -8.38 3.55
N GLU A 150 -24.41 -7.39 4.30
CA GLU A 150 -25.84 -7.09 4.42
C GLU A 150 -26.39 -6.33 3.19
N ASN A 151 -25.58 -5.70 2.38
CA ASN A 151 -25.99 -5.01 1.17
C ASN A 151 -26.39 -6.03 0.09
N LYS A 152 -27.71 -6.26 -0.06
CA LYS A 152 -28.28 -7.22 -1.02
C LYS A 152 -28.71 -6.59 -2.35
N LYS A 153 -28.32 -5.34 -2.61
CA LYS A 153 -28.58 -4.70 -3.91
C LYS A 153 -27.93 -5.53 -5.03
N GLN A 154 -28.74 -5.99 -5.97
CA GLN A 154 -28.27 -6.84 -7.08
C GLN A 154 -27.16 -6.15 -7.88
N SER A 155 -27.25 -4.84 -8.10
CA SER A 155 -26.24 -4.05 -8.80
C SER A 155 -24.88 -4.07 -8.09
N VAL A 156 -24.87 -4.04 -6.75
CA VAL A 156 -23.64 -4.08 -5.93
C VAL A 156 -22.97 -5.44 -6.07
N VAL A 157 -23.73 -6.52 -5.88
CA VAL A 157 -23.22 -7.89 -5.97
C VAL A 157 -22.68 -8.18 -7.38
N GLN A 158 -23.43 -7.83 -8.42
CA GLN A 158 -23.03 -8.04 -9.81
C GLN A 158 -21.78 -7.24 -10.17
N PHE A 159 -21.68 -5.97 -9.73
CA PHE A 159 -20.50 -5.18 -9.97
C PHE A 159 -19.26 -5.72 -9.24
N TYR A 160 -19.43 -6.14 -7.99
CA TYR A 160 -18.35 -6.78 -7.22
C TYR A 160 -17.85 -8.05 -7.93
N GLU A 161 -18.75 -8.97 -8.31
CA GLU A 161 -18.42 -10.20 -9.02
C GLU A 161 -17.72 -9.92 -10.36
N TYR A 162 -18.20 -8.92 -11.10
CA TYR A 162 -17.58 -8.49 -12.35
C TYR A 162 -16.14 -8.02 -12.15
N ILE A 163 -15.91 -7.16 -11.16
CA ILE A 163 -14.55 -6.64 -10.84
C ILE A 163 -13.62 -7.79 -10.45
N VAL A 164 -14.08 -8.68 -9.58
CA VAL A 164 -13.29 -9.85 -9.16
C VAL A 164 -12.93 -10.74 -10.35
N ALA A 165 -13.88 -11.02 -11.23
CA ALA A 165 -13.66 -11.81 -12.44
C ALA A 165 -12.68 -11.11 -13.40
N TYR A 166 -12.86 -9.82 -13.64
CA TYR A 166 -12.00 -9.02 -14.52
C TYR A 166 -10.53 -9.09 -14.08
N PHE A 167 -10.24 -8.86 -12.80
CA PHE A 167 -8.87 -8.91 -12.30
C PHE A 167 -8.29 -10.32 -12.24
N LYS A 168 -9.11 -11.36 -12.02
CA LYS A 168 -8.65 -12.76 -12.13
C LYS A 168 -8.23 -13.13 -13.55
N ASP A 169 -8.95 -12.68 -14.56
CA ASP A 169 -8.60 -12.93 -15.95
C ASP A 169 -7.42 -12.07 -16.41
N TYR A 170 -7.32 -10.83 -15.93
CA TYR A 170 -6.17 -9.95 -16.20
C TYR A 170 -4.85 -10.58 -15.70
N LYS A 171 -4.84 -11.18 -14.49
CA LYS A 171 -3.66 -11.88 -13.94
C LYS A 171 -3.21 -13.09 -14.75
N LYS A 172 -4.11 -13.75 -15.49
CA LYS A 172 -3.75 -14.91 -16.34
C LYS A 172 -3.07 -14.53 -17.65
N ASN A 173 -3.17 -13.24 -18.03
CA ASN A 173 -2.65 -12.74 -19.30
C ASN A 173 -1.37 -11.89 -19.14
N LEU A 174 -0.83 -11.77 -17.91
CA LEU A 174 0.47 -11.21 -17.56
C LEU A 174 1.51 -12.31 -17.32
#